data_57a30ac3202789f8677e7476ed543d0c
#
_entry.id   57a30ac3202789f8677e7476ed543d0c
#
_cell.length_a   1.000
_cell.length_b   1.000
_cell.length_c   1.000
_cell.angle_alpha   90.00
_cell.angle_beta   90.00
_cell.angle_gamma   90.00
#
_symmetry.space_group_name_H-M   'P 1'
#
loop_
_entity.id
_entity.type
_entity.pdbx_description
1 polymer ?
#
loop_
_entity_poly.entity_id
_entity_poly.type
_entity_poly.pdbx_seq_one_letter_code
_entity_poly.pdbx_strand_id
1 'polypeptide(L)'
;MDQAPNKNTTDKAANRLQLPLQQLIELAAEVRRRMLEGVSLSSALETVSIGLSAQARAALQSIVYDAIRRRAFSNAAAAGLLSSPPPPPVMGLLEIAIALVVEGRYSDFTLVNETVNAARNNRRTVRFAGLINAVLRRFLREREQISAVLQKDLDVRFNAPLWWIRRIKESHPSNWEEILRIGTLHAPMTLRINARRITPAAYLEELKARGIPALRVGRSAVMLESPLPVKDIPGFTEGIVSVQDAGTQLAAEILAPQKNEQILDACAAPGGKTAHLLESADCHVTALEIDPKRAELIKSTLLRLGVEATVRAADAAMVSEWHSGREFDAILLDAPCTASGIVRRQPDVPWSRRPEDPARLAREQARLLNALWPLVKKGGRLLYCSCSIFPEEGPDQIRRFTANHGDAQLTAFKGAPTGMMSLVPADHVHELPFNPNAAEPLVHDGFFYALLTKL
;
A
#
# COMPACT_ATOMS: atom_id res chain seq x y z
N MET A 1 49.85 27.15 -7.59
CA MET A 1 48.66 27.76 -8.18
C MET A 1 47.68 26.66 -8.47
N ASP A 2 46.87 26.29 -7.46
CA ASP A 2 45.80 25.30 -7.59
C ASP A 2 44.51 26.01 -7.96
N GLN A 3 43.98 25.66 -9.12
CA GLN A 3 42.67 26.13 -9.54
C GLN A 3 41.57 25.31 -8.86
N ALA A 4 40.76 25.95 -8.05
CA ALA A 4 39.55 25.38 -7.46
C ALA A 4 38.56 24.90 -8.56
N PRO A 5 37.91 23.75 -8.42
CA PRO A 5 36.98 23.24 -9.40
C PRO A 5 35.72 24.12 -9.49
N ASN A 6 35.36 24.44 -10.72
CA ASN A 6 34.30 25.33 -11.14
C ASN A 6 32.91 24.81 -10.65
N LYS A 7 32.30 25.45 -9.64
CA LYS A 7 31.00 25.14 -9.10
C LYS A 7 29.83 25.08 -10.10
N ASN A 8 30.00 25.68 -11.28
CA ASN A 8 28.98 25.72 -12.34
C ASN A 8 28.81 24.42 -13.15
N THR A 9 29.77 23.48 -13.09
CA THR A 9 29.68 22.19 -13.78
C THR A 9 28.93 21.13 -12.99
N THR A 10 29.00 21.18 -11.67
CA THR A 10 28.28 20.25 -10.78
C THR A 10 26.76 20.52 -10.73
N ASP A 11 26.34 21.80 -10.77
CA ASP A 11 24.91 22.17 -10.81
C ASP A 11 24.24 21.79 -12.15
N LYS A 12 24.96 21.87 -13.27
CA LYS A 12 24.42 21.45 -14.57
C LYS A 12 24.31 19.93 -14.74
N ALA A 13 25.16 19.14 -14.06
CA ALA A 13 25.06 17.68 -14.05
C ALA A 13 23.92 17.18 -13.14
N ALA A 14 23.74 17.80 -11.97
CA ALA A 14 22.64 17.50 -11.06
C ALA A 14 21.28 17.85 -11.68
N ASN A 15 21.20 18.93 -12.46
CA ASN A 15 19.97 19.36 -13.16
C ASN A 15 19.60 18.48 -14.36
N ARG A 16 20.53 17.64 -14.88
CA ARG A 16 20.23 16.64 -15.94
C ARG A 16 19.62 15.35 -15.45
N LEU A 17 19.58 15.11 -14.14
CA LEU A 17 18.98 13.90 -13.53
C LEU A 17 17.50 14.06 -13.18
N GLN A 18 16.99 15.30 -13.13
CA GLN A 18 15.57 15.60 -12.87
C GLN A 18 14.83 15.85 -14.17
N LEU A 19 13.70 15.14 -14.36
CA LEU A 19 12.79 15.48 -15.45
C LEU A 19 12.11 16.82 -15.18
N PRO A 20 11.92 17.69 -16.22
CA PRO A 20 11.09 18.89 -16.11
C PRO A 20 9.68 18.55 -15.64
N LEU A 21 9.06 19.43 -14.86
CA LEU A 21 7.72 19.22 -14.32
C LEU A 21 6.67 18.98 -15.42
N GLN A 22 6.78 19.69 -16.55
CA GLN A 22 5.92 19.47 -17.73
C GLN A 22 5.93 18.01 -18.19
N GLN A 23 7.12 17.37 -18.26
CA GLN A 23 7.23 15.97 -18.67
C GLN A 23 6.65 15.02 -17.61
N LEU A 24 6.85 15.31 -16.33
CA LEU A 24 6.24 14.54 -15.24
C LEU A 24 4.72 14.62 -15.30
N ILE A 25 4.14 15.78 -15.60
CA ILE A 25 2.68 15.97 -15.79
C ILE A 25 2.18 15.14 -16.98
N GLU A 26 2.90 15.15 -18.11
CA GLU A 26 2.56 14.34 -19.29
C GLU A 26 2.58 12.84 -18.98
N LEU A 27 3.63 12.36 -18.30
CA LEU A 27 3.76 10.96 -17.90
C LEU A 27 2.68 10.56 -16.88
N ALA A 28 2.35 11.43 -15.92
CA ALA A 28 1.27 11.19 -14.98
C ALA A 28 -0.10 11.10 -15.67
N ALA A 29 -0.37 11.95 -16.67
CA ALA A 29 -1.57 11.86 -17.47
C ALA A 29 -1.62 10.56 -18.31
N GLU A 30 -0.48 10.06 -18.77
CA GLU A 30 -0.38 8.75 -19.45
C GLU A 30 -0.64 7.58 -18.49
N VAL A 31 -0.10 7.61 -17.25
CA VAL A 31 -0.42 6.62 -16.20
C VAL A 31 -1.93 6.60 -15.96
N ARG A 32 -2.55 7.78 -15.75
CA ARG A 32 -4.01 7.90 -15.57
C ARG A 32 -4.78 7.28 -16.75
N ARG A 33 -4.39 7.56 -17.99
CA ARG A 33 -5.03 7.01 -19.18
C ARG A 33 -5.03 5.47 -19.16
N ARG A 34 -3.89 4.86 -18.86
CA ARG A 34 -3.75 3.40 -18.75
C ARG A 34 -4.63 2.82 -17.66
N MET A 35 -4.72 3.50 -16.51
CA MET A 35 -5.62 3.08 -15.43
C MET A 35 -7.10 3.10 -15.86
N LEU A 36 -7.51 4.09 -16.66
CA LEU A 36 -8.88 4.13 -17.22
C LEU A 36 -9.15 3.00 -18.22
N GLU A 37 -8.10 2.44 -18.82
CA GLU A 37 -8.18 1.25 -19.69
C GLU A 37 -8.10 -0.07 -18.90
N GLY A 38 -8.11 -0.02 -17.56
CA GLY A 38 -8.14 -1.19 -16.68
C GLY A 38 -6.76 -1.73 -16.29
N VAL A 39 -5.67 -1.02 -16.64
CA VAL A 39 -4.31 -1.39 -16.19
C VAL A 39 -4.15 -0.98 -14.73
N SER A 40 -3.57 -1.86 -13.89
CA SER A 40 -3.29 -1.53 -12.49
C SER A 40 -2.30 -0.36 -12.37
N LEU A 41 -2.40 0.41 -11.28
CA LEU A 41 -1.48 1.54 -11.02
C LEU A 41 -0.01 1.11 -11.07
N SER A 42 0.32 -0.02 -10.42
CA SER A 42 1.69 -0.54 -10.39
C SER A 42 2.22 -0.85 -11.79
N SER A 43 1.44 -1.58 -12.62
CA SER A 43 1.83 -1.92 -13.99
C SER A 43 1.89 -0.70 -14.90
N ALA A 44 0.99 0.28 -14.72
CA ALA A 44 0.99 1.52 -15.47
C ALA A 44 2.24 2.36 -15.15
N LEU A 45 2.58 2.50 -13.85
CA LEU A 45 3.80 3.18 -13.40
C LEU A 45 5.05 2.48 -13.89
N GLU A 46 5.15 1.14 -13.76
CA GLU A 46 6.29 0.37 -14.26
C GLU A 46 6.52 0.64 -15.74
N THR A 47 5.47 0.52 -16.55
CA THR A 47 5.57 0.72 -18.01
C THR A 47 5.99 2.14 -18.39
N VAL A 48 5.37 3.15 -17.75
CA VAL A 48 5.66 4.56 -18.07
C VAL A 48 7.01 4.99 -17.53
N SER A 49 7.55 4.31 -16.52
CA SER A 49 8.85 4.60 -15.91
C SER A 49 10.04 3.96 -16.63
N ILE A 50 9.84 3.18 -17.69
CA ILE A 50 10.94 2.56 -18.45
C ILE A 50 11.90 3.64 -18.95
N GLY A 51 13.19 3.45 -18.65
CA GLY A 51 14.25 4.40 -19.05
C GLY A 51 14.39 5.64 -18.15
N LEU A 52 13.53 5.83 -17.14
CA LEU A 52 13.68 6.93 -16.20
C LEU A 52 14.74 6.62 -15.13
N SER A 53 15.42 7.67 -14.65
CA SER A 53 16.28 7.59 -13.47
C SER A 53 15.46 7.24 -12.22
N ALA A 54 16.10 6.71 -11.16
CA ALA A 54 15.44 6.40 -9.89
C ALA A 54 14.74 7.64 -9.29
N GLN A 55 15.37 8.82 -9.40
CA GLN A 55 14.82 10.09 -8.93
C GLN A 55 13.59 10.52 -9.74
N ALA A 56 13.63 10.41 -11.08
CA ALA A 56 12.50 10.74 -11.94
C ALA A 56 11.32 9.78 -11.70
N ARG A 57 11.58 8.49 -11.48
CA ARG A 57 10.54 7.50 -11.09
C ARG A 57 9.88 7.86 -9.77
N ALA A 58 10.66 8.22 -8.75
CA ALA A 58 10.12 8.64 -7.46
C ALA A 58 9.26 9.91 -7.58
N ALA A 59 9.71 10.90 -8.37
CA ALA A 59 8.95 12.12 -8.61
C ALA A 59 7.65 11.84 -9.37
N LEU A 60 7.67 11.02 -10.41
CA LEU A 60 6.48 10.59 -11.15
C LEU A 60 5.50 9.85 -10.23
N GLN A 61 6.00 8.89 -9.46
CA GLN A 61 5.18 8.15 -8.50
C GLN A 61 4.50 9.09 -7.50
N SER A 62 5.23 10.06 -6.94
CA SER A 62 4.67 11.05 -6.01
C SER A 62 3.52 11.84 -6.65
N ILE A 63 3.73 12.39 -7.86
CA ILE A 63 2.70 13.16 -8.60
C ILE A 63 1.47 12.30 -8.88
N VAL A 64 1.67 11.06 -9.32
CA VAL A 64 0.56 10.14 -9.63
C VAL A 64 -0.25 9.80 -8.39
N TYR A 65 0.41 9.50 -7.26
CA TYR A 65 -0.28 9.21 -6.00
C TYR A 65 -1.06 10.40 -5.47
N ASP A 66 -0.50 11.61 -5.56
CA ASP A 66 -1.20 12.85 -5.19
C ASP A 66 -2.43 13.07 -6.09
N ALA A 67 -2.27 12.87 -7.39
CA ALA A 67 -3.37 12.99 -8.35
C ALA A 67 -4.50 11.98 -8.07
N ILE A 68 -4.16 10.73 -7.71
CA ILE A 68 -5.16 9.71 -7.39
C ILE A 68 -5.86 10.04 -6.07
N ARG A 69 -5.18 10.58 -5.05
CA ARG A 69 -5.80 11.04 -3.79
C ARG A 69 -6.77 12.19 -3.98
N ARG A 70 -6.70 12.90 -5.10
CA ARG A 70 -7.59 14.03 -5.43
C ARG A 70 -8.45 13.74 -6.66
N ARG A 71 -8.54 12.48 -7.10
CA ARG A 71 -9.17 12.09 -8.36
C ARG A 71 -10.61 12.57 -8.49
N ALA A 72 -11.45 12.30 -7.49
CA ALA A 72 -12.85 12.72 -7.55
C ALA A 72 -12.98 14.23 -7.62
N PHE A 73 -12.25 14.94 -6.75
CA PHE A 73 -12.27 16.39 -6.71
C PHE A 73 -11.77 17.00 -8.02
N SER A 74 -10.59 16.58 -8.50
CA SER A 74 -9.98 17.18 -9.70
C SER A 74 -10.81 16.89 -10.97
N ASN A 75 -11.43 15.70 -11.04
CA ASN A 75 -12.35 15.38 -12.14
C ASN A 75 -13.60 16.26 -12.09
N ALA A 76 -14.28 16.36 -10.94
CA ALA A 76 -15.50 17.17 -10.78
C ALA A 76 -15.21 18.67 -11.00
N ALA A 77 -14.10 19.18 -10.47
CA ALA A 77 -13.71 20.58 -10.66
C ALA A 77 -13.40 20.88 -12.14
N ALA A 78 -12.65 20.02 -12.83
CA ALA A 78 -12.39 20.19 -14.25
C ALA A 78 -13.68 20.13 -15.09
N ALA A 79 -14.55 19.16 -14.81
CA ALA A 79 -15.81 19.00 -15.54
C ALA A 79 -16.76 20.20 -15.34
N GLY A 80 -16.86 20.73 -14.11
CA GLY A 80 -17.72 21.90 -13.80
C GLY A 80 -17.24 23.21 -14.42
N LEU A 81 -15.97 23.30 -14.82
CA LEU A 81 -15.39 24.48 -15.47
C LEU A 81 -15.46 24.43 -17.01
N LEU A 82 -15.89 23.31 -17.57
CA LEU A 82 -15.97 23.07 -19.01
C LEU A 82 -17.41 23.09 -19.48
N SER A 83 -17.68 23.65 -20.66
CA SER A 83 -19.01 23.62 -21.30
C SER A 83 -19.32 22.28 -21.97
N SER A 84 -18.30 21.49 -22.30
CA SER A 84 -18.40 20.15 -22.88
C SER A 84 -17.16 19.32 -22.56
N PRO A 85 -17.25 17.99 -22.47
CA PRO A 85 -16.13 17.12 -22.20
C PRO A 85 -15.02 17.29 -23.27
N PRO A 86 -13.77 17.59 -22.88
CA PRO A 86 -12.66 17.65 -23.81
C PRO A 86 -12.15 16.23 -24.13
N PRO A 87 -11.27 16.06 -25.14
CA PRO A 87 -10.59 14.79 -25.36
C PRO A 87 -9.92 14.25 -24.09
N PRO A 88 -9.89 12.92 -23.86
CA PRO A 88 -9.32 12.30 -22.65
C PRO A 88 -7.90 12.76 -22.30
N PRO A 89 -6.96 13.00 -23.24
CA PRO A 89 -5.63 13.53 -22.88
C PRO A 89 -5.67 14.94 -22.29
N VAL A 90 -6.59 15.79 -22.75
CA VAL A 90 -6.77 17.16 -22.22
C VAL A 90 -7.34 17.10 -20.80
N MET A 91 -8.36 16.26 -20.60
CA MET A 91 -8.93 16.03 -19.27
C MET A 91 -7.87 15.51 -18.29
N GLY A 92 -7.01 14.58 -18.76
CA GLY A 92 -5.91 14.07 -17.94
C GLY A 92 -4.95 15.17 -17.45
N LEU A 93 -4.55 16.09 -18.34
CA LEU A 93 -3.69 17.21 -17.95
C LEU A 93 -4.37 18.14 -16.94
N LEU A 94 -5.67 18.43 -17.13
CA LEU A 94 -6.44 19.27 -16.21
C LEU A 94 -6.56 18.64 -14.84
N GLU A 95 -6.91 17.35 -14.76
CA GLU A 95 -7.04 16.63 -13.48
C GLU A 95 -5.72 16.57 -12.72
N ILE A 96 -4.60 16.24 -13.40
CA ILE A 96 -3.28 16.22 -12.76
C ILE A 96 -2.93 17.61 -12.22
N ALA A 97 -3.11 18.66 -13.03
CA ALA A 97 -2.78 20.02 -12.63
C ALA A 97 -3.61 20.51 -11.45
N ILE A 98 -4.95 20.29 -11.47
CA ILE A 98 -5.85 20.66 -10.38
C ILE A 98 -5.48 19.91 -9.09
N ALA A 99 -5.20 18.61 -9.17
CA ALA A 99 -4.76 17.83 -8.03
C ALA A 99 -3.48 18.40 -7.40
N LEU A 100 -2.49 18.75 -8.21
CA LEU A 100 -1.22 19.32 -7.73
C LEU A 100 -1.39 20.74 -7.15
N VAL A 101 -2.34 21.55 -7.67
CA VAL A 101 -2.72 22.83 -7.04
C VAL A 101 -3.27 22.60 -5.63
N VAL A 102 -4.16 21.61 -5.47
CA VAL A 102 -4.77 21.27 -4.17
C VAL A 102 -3.72 20.78 -3.17
N GLU A 103 -2.73 20.01 -3.62
CA GLU A 103 -1.62 19.53 -2.79
C GLU A 103 -0.62 20.62 -2.39
N GLY A 104 -0.57 21.75 -3.12
CA GLY A 104 0.23 22.92 -2.74
C GLY A 104 1.74 22.76 -2.79
N ARG A 105 2.26 21.74 -3.51
CA ARG A 105 3.73 21.47 -3.59
C ARG A 105 4.48 22.39 -4.55
N TYR A 106 3.76 23.00 -5.49
CA TYR A 106 4.30 23.88 -6.51
C TYR A 106 3.54 25.19 -6.50
N SER A 107 4.18 26.28 -6.94
CA SER A 107 3.45 27.54 -7.11
C SER A 107 2.38 27.43 -8.21
N ASP A 108 1.25 28.09 -8.00
CA ASP A 108 0.14 28.12 -8.96
C ASP A 108 0.60 28.55 -10.36
N PHE A 109 1.47 29.58 -10.42
CA PHE A 109 2.05 30.05 -11.68
C PHE A 109 2.85 28.96 -12.39
N THR A 110 3.73 28.24 -11.67
CA THR A 110 4.54 27.16 -12.23
C THR A 110 3.63 26.06 -12.76
N LEU A 111 2.61 25.62 -12.01
CA LEU A 111 1.71 24.55 -12.45
C LEU A 111 0.94 24.91 -13.73
N VAL A 112 0.40 26.13 -13.81
CA VAL A 112 -0.29 26.58 -15.02
C VAL A 112 0.67 26.59 -16.21
N ASN A 113 1.86 27.18 -16.05
CA ASN A 113 2.85 27.30 -17.12
C ASN A 113 3.31 25.90 -17.62
N GLU A 114 3.71 25.02 -16.70
CA GLU A 114 4.22 23.70 -17.05
C GLU A 114 3.13 22.81 -17.64
N THR A 115 1.87 22.91 -17.20
CA THR A 115 0.75 22.18 -17.79
C THR A 115 0.44 22.66 -19.21
N VAL A 116 0.49 23.98 -19.45
CA VAL A 116 0.31 24.56 -20.79
C VAL A 116 1.45 24.15 -21.71
N ASN A 117 2.69 24.11 -21.21
CA ASN A 117 3.85 23.64 -21.98
C ASN A 117 3.72 22.15 -22.31
N ALA A 118 3.27 21.31 -21.36
CA ALA A 118 2.94 19.91 -21.59
C ALA A 118 1.91 19.75 -22.73
N ALA A 119 0.85 20.58 -22.70
CA ALA A 119 -0.15 20.56 -23.75
C ALA A 119 0.39 20.98 -25.13
N ARG A 120 1.31 21.95 -25.17
CA ARG A 120 1.93 22.42 -26.44
C ARG A 120 2.87 21.39 -27.06
N ASN A 121 3.52 20.58 -26.25
CA ASN A 121 4.49 19.57 -26.71
C ASN A 121 3.84 18.30 -27.24
N ASN A 122 2.53 18.12 -27.08
CA ASN A 122 1.83 16.92 -27.51
C ASN A 122 0.83 17.22 -28.65
N ARG A 123 0.99 16.55 -29.79
CA ARG A 123 0.14 16.73 -30.99
C ARG A 123 -1.37 16.54 -30.71
N ARG A 124 -1.73 15.74 -29.71
CA ARG A 124 -3.15 15.48 -29.34
C ARG A 124 -3.75 16.62 -28.50
N THR A 125 -2.93 17.44 -27.84
CA THR A 125 -3.39 18.47 -26.91
C THR A 125 -3.02 19.89 -27.30
N VAL A 126 -2.08 20.10 -28.22
CA VAL A 126 -1.55 21.44 -28.61
C VAL A 126 -2.64 22.46 -28.94
N ARG A 127 -3.68 22.08 -29.66
CA ARG A 127 -4.81 22.97 -30.00
C ARG A 127 -5.67 23.38 -28.82
N PHE A 128 -5.55 22.67 -27.68
CA PHE A 128 -6.29 22.94 -26.44
C PHE A 128 -5.45 23.68 -25.38
N ALA A 129 -4.21 24.08 -25.69
CA ALA A 129 -3.35 24.77 -24.72
C ALA A 129 -3.99 26.07 -24.18
N GLY A 130 -4.70 26.83 -25.02
CA GLY A 130 -5.48 28.01 -24.60
C GLY A 130 -6.64 27.67 -23.66
N LEU A 131 -7.38 26.61 -23.96
CA LEU A 131 -8.47 26.11 -23.10
C LEU A 131 -7.93 25.68 -21.73
N ILE A 132 -6.85 24.87 -21.69
CA ILE A 132 -6.20 24.44 -20.44
C ILE A 132 -5.79 25.63 -19.60
N ASN A 133 -5.13 26.64 -20.20
CA ASN A 133 -4.75 27.87 -19.48
C ASN A 133 -5.97 28.59 -18.92
N ALA A 134 -7.05 28.74 -19.68
CA ALA A 134 -8.27 29.43 -19.24
C ALA A 134 -8.95 28.69 -18.08
N VAL A 135 -9.09 27.36 -18.20
CA VAL A 135 -9.69 26.51 -17.15
C VAL A 135 -8.88 26.56 -15.84
N LEU A 136 -7.56 26.39 -15.91
CA LEU A 136 -6.72 26.43 -14.72
C LEU A 136 -6.71 27.80 -14.05
N ARG A 137 -6.64 28.90 -14.82
CA ARG A 137 -6.75 30.26 -14.26
C ARG A 137 -8.11 30.52 -13.64
N ARG A 138 -9.18 30.00 -14.21
CA ARG A 138 -10.52 30.11 -13.63
C ARG A 138 -10.63 29.30 -12.35
N PHE A 139 -10.10 28.06 -12.32
CA PHE A 139 -10.03 27.23 -11.13
C PHE A 139 -9.32 27.96 -9.99
N LEU A 140 -8.16 28.57 -10.23
CA LEU A 140 -7.39 29.30 -9.22
C LEU A 140 -8.17 30.47 -8.63
N ARG A 141 -8.93 31.21 -9.44
CA ARG A 141 -9.77 32.34 -8.94
C ARG A 141 -10.98 31.89 -8.13
N GLU A 142 -11.56 30.75 -8.50
CA GLU A 142 -12.84 30.26 -7.95
C GLU A 142 -12.65 29.06 -7.00
N ARG A 143 -11.40 28.69 -6.65
CA ARG A 143 -11.07 27.44 -5.97
C ARG A 143 -11.79 27.22 -4.65
N GLU A 144 -11.94 28.28 -3.84
CA GLU A 144 -12.61 28.20 -2.52
C GLU A 144 -14.10 27.92 -2.71
N GLN A 145 -14.75 28.61 -3.63
CA GLN A 145 -16.17 28.39 -3.94
C GLN A 145 -16.41 27.00 -4.52
N ILE A 146 -15.56 26.57 -5.47
CA ILE A 146 -15.63 25.24 -6.06
C ILE A 146 -15.44 24.17 -4.98
N SER A 147 -14.44 24.32 -4.11
CA SER A 147 -14.19 23.39 -3.01
C SER A 147 -15.38 23.31 -2.05
N ALA A 148 -15.96 24.43 -1.64
CA ALA A 148 -17.12 24.46 -0.74
C ALA A 148 -18.36 23.78 -1.32
N VAL A 149 -18.55 23.84 -2.65
CA VAL A 149 -19.64 23.15 -3.34
C VAL A 149 -19.36 21.65 -3.44
N LEU A 150 -18.19 21.27 -3.96
CA LEU A 150 -17.85 19.89 -4.25
C LEU A 150 -17.66 19.01 -3.00
N GLN A 151 -17.24 19.59 -1.87
CA GLN A 151 -17.12 18.85 -0.60
C GLN A 151 -18.47 18.35 -0.03
N LYS A 152 -19.59 18.78 -0.59
CA LYS A 152 -20.92 18.26 -0.22
C LYS A 152 -21.20 16.89 -0.83
N ASP A 153 -20.52 16.54 -1.93
CA ASP A 153 -20.67 15.28 -2.62
C ASP A 153 -19.79 14.21 -1.93
N LEU A 154 -20.38 13.09 -1.56
CA LEU A 154 -19.71 12.02 -0.79
C LEU A 154 -18.53 11.40 -1.55
N ASP A 155 -18.66 11.21 -2.87
CA ASP A 155 -17.59 10.66 -3.70
C ASP A 155 -16.39 11.60 -3.78
N VAL A 156 -16.62 12.90 -3.78
CA VAL A 156 -15.56 13.92 -3.72
C VAL A 156 -14.95 14.01 -2.31
N ARG A 157 -15.81 14.08 -1.28
CA ARG A 157 -15.39 14.17 0.12
C ARG A 157 -14.47 13.04 0.53
N PHE A 158 -14.81 11.81 0.12
CA PHE A 158 -14.07 10.59 0.48
C PHE A 158 -13.18 10.04 -0.64
N ASN A 159 -13.14 10.72 -1.78
CA ASN A 159 -12.35 10.31 -2.95
C ASN A 159 -12.56 8.82 -3.33
N ALA A 160 -13.81 8.38 -3.37
CA ALA A 160 -14.17 7.00 -3.65
C ALA A 160 -15.50 6.91 -4.41
N PRO A 161 -15.72 5.90 -5.27
CA PRO A 161 -17.01 5.69 -5.95
C PRO A 161 -18.13 5.47 -4.94
N LEU A 162 -19.36 5.90 -5.27
CA LEU A 162 -20.52 5.77 -4.37
C LEU A 162 -20.84 4.31 -3.98
N TRP A 163 -20.58 3.33 -4.86
CA TRP A 163 -20.77 1.93 -4.51
C TRP A 163 -19.80 1.47 -3.39
N TRP A 164 -18.55 1.97 -3.41
CA TRP A 164 -17.53 1.68 -2.40
C TRP A 164 -17.93 2.29 -1.05
N ILE A 165 -18.36 3.56 -1.06
CA ILE A 165 -18.84 4.26 0.14
C ILE A 165 -20.02 3.53 0.77
N ARG A 166 -21.02 3.13 -0.04
CA ARG A 166 -22.16 2.33 0.43
C ARG A 166 -21.71 1.02 1.05
N ARG A 167 -20.78 0.33 0.39
CA ARG A 167 -20.26 -0.95 0.87
C ARG A 167 -19.54 -0.82 2.22
N ILE A 168 -18.70 0.20 2.38
CA ILE A 168 -18.03 0.50 3.68
C ILE A 168 -19.09 0.80 4.76
N LYS A 169 -20.08 1.61 4.45
CA LYS A 169 -21.17 1.96 5.38
C LYS A 169 -21.99 0.74 5.82
N GLU A 170 -22.28 -0.18 4.92
CA GLU A 170 -22.99 -1.42 5.20
C GLU A 170 -22.16 -2.35 6.10
N SER A 171 -20.85 -2.46 5.82
CA SER A 171 -19.93 -3.33 6.56
C SER A 171 -19.54 -2.76 7.93
N HIS A 172 -19.50 -1.44 8.07
CA HIS A 172 -19.01 -0.71 9.25
C HIS A 172 -19.90 0.46 9.65
N PRO A 173 -21.18 0.22 10.03
CA PRO A 173 -22.18 1.29 10.22
C PRO A 173 -21.82 2.31 11.29
N SER A 174 -21.02 1.93 12.30
CA SER A 174 -20.65 2.82 13.42
C SER A 174 -19.45 3.73 13.13
N ASN A 175 -18.56 3.39 12.18
CA ASN A 175 -17.28 4.08 11.96
C ASN A 175 -16.89 4.26 10.47
N TRP A 176 -17.84 4.09 9.57
CA TRP A 176 -17.60 4.18 8.12
C TRP A 176 -17.01 5.52 7.66
N GLU A 177 -17.43 6.65 8.27
CA GLU A 177 -16.90 7.96 7.91
C GLU A 177 -15.41 8.10 8.27
N GLU A 178 -15.02 7.59 9.43
CA GLU A 178 -13.63 7.61 9.88
C GLU A 178 -12.75 6.70 9.02
N ILE A 179 -13.22 5.51 8.68
CA ILE A 179 -12.53 4.59 7.75
C ILE A 179 -12.26 5.29 6.42
N LEU A 180 -13.29 5.91 5.83
CA LEU A 180 -13.15 6.62 4.57
C LEU A 180 -12.25 7.86 4.69
N ARG A 181 -12.37 8.62 5.80
CA ARG A 181 -11.51 9.77 6.09
C ARG A 181 -10.03 9.38 6.15
N ILE A 182 -9.71 8.32 6.91
CA ILE A 182 -8.34 7.79 7.00
C ILE A 182 -7.84 7.35 5.61
N GLY A 183 -8.71 6.77 4.78
CA GLY A 183 -8.38 6.38 3.40
C GLY A 183 -7.91 7.54 2.52
N THR A 184 -8.31 8.78 2.81
CA THR A 184 -7.86 9.97 2.05
C THR A 184 -6.51 10.53 2.51
N LEU A 185 -6.02 10.12 3.67
CA LEU A 185 -4.76 10.61 4.24
C LEU A 185 -3.53 9.99 3.55
N HIS A 186 -2.37 10.61 3.75
CA HIS A 186 -1.11 9.97 3.43
C HIS A 186 -0.81 8.85 4.44
N ALA A 187 -0.31 7.73 3.92
CA ALA A 187 0.07 6.63 4.77
C ALA A 187 1.29 7.00 5.63
N PRO A 188 1.25 6.71 6.94
CA PRO A 188 2.42 6.91 7.79
C PRO A 188 3.54 5.98 7.38
N MET A 189 4.79 6.43 7.52
CA MET A 189 5.97 5.59 7.32
C MET A 189 6.27 4.85 8.62
N THR A 190 5.86 3.58 8.66
CA THR A 190 6.10 2.70 9.80
C THR A 190 7.20 1.72 9.47
N LEU A 191 8.13 1.56 10.40
CA LEU A 191 9.27 0.66 10.34
C LEU A 191 9.03 -0.52 11.26
N ARG A 192 9.28 -1.74 10.76
CA ARG A 192 9.45 -2.93 11.59
C ARG A 192 10.90 -3.02 12.03
N ILE A 193 11.12 -3.14 13.31
CA ILE A 193 12.46 -3.31 13.90
C ILE A 193 12.79 -4.79 13.96
N ASN A 194 13.94 -5.19 13.42
CA ASN A 194 14.44 -6.56 13.51
C ASN A 194 14.90 -6.85 14.95
N ALA A 195 14.07 -7.54 15.71
CA ALA A 195 14.29 -7.82 17.13
C ALA A 195 15.54 -8.69 17.40
N ARG A 196 16.09 -9.39 16.38
CA ARG A 196 17.36 -10.12 16.49
C ARG A 196 18.59 -9.19 16.51
N ARG A 197 18.43 -7.95 16.07
CA ARG A 197 19.54 -6.99 15.90
C ARG A 197 19.50 -5.83 16.88
N ILE A 198 18.31 -5.28 17.13
CA ILE A 198 18.14 -4.10 17.99
C ILE A 198 16.72 -4.10 18.61
N THR A 199 16.57 -3.48 19.77
CA THR A 199 15.25 -3.25 20.34
C THR A 199 14.61 -1.98 19.79
N PRO A 200 13.26 -1.87 19.73
CA PRO A 200 12.59 -0.63 19.34
C PRO A 200 13.00 0.59 20.16
N ALA A 201 13.26 0.41 21.46
CA ALA A 201 13.71 1.49 22.33
C ALA A 201 15.11 1.99 21.95
N ALA A 202 16.07 1.07 21.74
CA ALA A 202 17.41 1.44 21.31
C ALA A 202 17.44 2.10 19.93
N TYR A 203 16.57 1.64 19.00
CA TYR A 203 16.45 2.25 17.68
C TYR A 203 15.84 3.66 17.75
N LEU A 204 14.88 3.91 18.63
CA LEU A 204 14.36 5.27 18.88
C LEU A 204 15.43 6.23 19.38
N GLU A 205 16.30 5.79 20.29
CA GLU A 205 17.44 6.61 20.75
C GLU A 205 18.43 6.89 19.60
N GLU A 206 18.68 5.92 18.72
CA GLU A 206 19.50 6.13 17.53
C GLU A 206 18.90 7.18 16.58
N LEU A 207 17.59 7.09 16.30
CA LEU A 207 16.88 8.09 15.48
C LEU A 207 16.92 9.48 16.12
N LYS A 208 16.69 9.57 17.43
CA LYS A 208 16.76 10.81 18.19
C LYS A 208 18.16 11.44 18.13
N ALA A 209 19.21 10.65 18.28
CA ALA A 209 20.59 11.12 18.16
C ALA A 209 20.93 11.68 16.76
N ARG A 210 20.19 11.23 15.73
CA ARG A 210 20.30 11.72 14.34
C ARG A 210 19.33 12.86 14.02
N GLY A 211 18.54 13.33 15.00
CA GLY A 211 17.52 14.36 14.77
C GLY A 211 16.33 13.92 13.93
N ILE A 212 16.02 12.62 13.89
CA ILE A 212 14.89 12.04 13.16
C ILE A 212 13.75 11.78 14.17
N PRO A 213 12.68 12.60 14.17
CA PRO A 213 11.54 12.41 15.06
C PRO A 213 10.77 11.13 14.73
N ALA A 214 10.53 10.30 15.74
CA ALA A 214 9.84 9.02 15.57
C ALA A 214 9.12 8.61 16.85
N LEU A 215 8.07 7.78 16.72
CA LEU A 215 7.22 7.32 17.79
C LEU A 215 7.10 5.80 17.78
N ARG A 216 7.05 5.17 18.95
CA ARG A 216 6.72 3.76 19.06
C ARG A 216 5.19 3.60 18.95
N VAL A 217 4.72 2.85 17.97
CA VAL A 217 3.29 2.65 17.69
C VAL A 217 2.85 1.18 17.78
N GLY A 218 3.78 0.27 18.00
CA GLY A 218 3.52 -1.16 18.18
C GLY A 218 4.67 -1.87 18.87
N ARG A 219 4.61 -3.20 18.99
CA ARG A 219 5.65 -3.98 19.68
C ARG A 219 7.00 -3.85 19.01
N SER A 220 7.02 -4.09 17.68
CA SER A 220 8.20 -3.94 16.82
C SER A 220 8.08 -2.74 15.87
N ALA A 221 7.01 -1.91 16.03
CA ALA A 221 6.68 -0.84 15.10
C ALA A 221 7.12 0.53 15.63
N VAL A 222 7.95 1.21 14.83
CA VAL A 222 8.35 2.60 15.00
C VAL A 222 7.86 3.41 13.80
N MET A 223 7.10 4.47 14.03
CA MET A 223 6.59 5.37 13.01
C MET A 223 7.46 6.63 12.95
N LEU A 224 7.89 7.01 11.75
CA LEU A 224 8.56 8.29 11.53
C LEU A 224 7.51 9.40 11.45
N GLU A 225 7.73 10.54 12.10
CA GLU A 225 6.83 11.71 12.01
C GLU A 225 6.79 12.29 10.60
N SER A 226 7.90 12.21 9.89
CA SER A 226 7.97 12.58 8.47
C SER A 226 8.59 11.44 7.67
N PRO A 227 8.04 11.08 6.49
CA PRO A 227 8.61 10.03 5.67
C PRO A 227 9.97 10.44 5.12
N LEU A 228 10.89 9.46 5.07
CA LEU A 228 12.23 9.61 4.51
C LEU A 228 12.37 8.74 3.25
N PRO A 229 13.24 9.11 2.30
CA PRO A 229 13.67 8.20 1.25
C PRO A 229 14.25 6.93 1.91
N VAL A 230 13.87 5.76 1.42
CA VAL A 230 14.23 4.47 2.04
C VAL A 230 15.74 4.31 2.24
N LYS A 231 16.55 4.83 1.32
CA LYS A 231 18.02 4.84 1.39
C LYS A 231 18.57 5.70 2.55
N ASP A 232 17.80 6.65 3.04
CA ASP A 232 18.19 7.59 4.09
C ASP A 232 17.69 7.13 5.49
N ILE A 233 16.96 6.01 5.55
CA ILE A 233 16.52 5.39 6.81
C ILE A 233 17.71 4.66 7.44
N PRO A 234 18.14 5.04 8.66
CA PRO A 234 19.25 4.38 9.34
C PRO A 234 19.03 2.88 9.49
N GLY A 235 20.02 2.07 9.13
CA GLY A 235 19.98 0.61 9.25
C GLY A 235 19.06 -0.12 8.25
N PHE A 236 18.48 0.57 7.27
CA PHE A 236 17.64 -0.10 6.26
C PHE A 236 18.47 -1.03 5.37
N THR A 237 19.58 -0.53 4.83
CA THR A 237 20.48 -1.32 3.96
C THR A 237 21.07 -2.51 4.69
N GLU A 238 21.39 -2.33 5.97
CA GLU A 238 21.98 -3.34 6.86
C GLU A 238 20.94 -4.37 7.36
N GLY A 239 19.66 -4.21 7.04
CA GLY A 239 18.60 -5.12 7.46
C GLY A 239 18.21 -5.00 8.94
N ILE A 240 18.52 -3.87 9.58
CA ILE A 240 18.10 -3.55 10.95
C ILE A 240 16.61 -3.24 10.98
N VAL A 241 16.10 -2.63 9.91
CA VAL A 241 14.68 -2.26 9.78
C VAL A 241 14.10 -2.60 8.43
N SER A 242 12.79 -2.71 8.38
CA SER A 242 11.99 -2.83 7.15
C SER A 242 10.81 -1.86 7.18
N VAL A 243 10.45 -1.29 6.03
CA VAL A 243 9.20 -0.52 5.92
C VAL A 243 8.04 -1.51 5.89
N GLN A 244 7.21 -1.49 6.93
CA GLN A 244 6.04 -2.36 7.05
C GLN A 244 5.01 -1.74 7.99
N ASP A 245 3.73 -1.76 7.57
CA ASP A 245 2.62 -1.31 8.40
C ASP A 245 2.56 -2.09 9.73
N ALA A 246 2.20 -1.40 10.82
CA ALA A 246 2.19 -2.01 12.14
C ALA A 246 1.12 -3.11 12.29
N GLY A 247 -0.04 -2.95 11.62
CA GLY A 247 -1.06 -4.01 11.56
C GLY A 247 -0.52 -5.25 10.86
N THR A 248 0.22 -5.10 9.75
CA THR A 248 0.84 -6.21 9.02
C THR A 248 1.82 -7.02 9.89
N GLN A 249 2.48 -6.36 10.87
CA GLN A 249 3.45 -7.02 11.76
C GLN A 249 2.80 -8.06 12.67
N LEU A 250 1.50 -7.93 12.96
CA LEU A 250 0.77 -8.89 13.79
C LEU A 250 0.75 -10.31 13.20
N ALA A 251 0.89 -10.49 11.89
CA ALA A 251 0.88 -11.81 11.27
C ALA A 251 1.93 -12.76 11.88
N ALA A 252 3.18 -12.32 12.05
CA ALA A 252 4.23 -13.13 12.65
C ALA A 252 4.01 -13.28 14.18
N GLU A 253 3.52 -12.25 14.85
CA GLU A 253 3.21 -12.30 16.29
C GLU A 253 2.09 -13.31 16.59
N ILE A 254 1.03 -13.35 15.76
CA ILE A 254 -0.11 -14.27 15.92
C ILE A 254 0.27 -15.69 15.55
N LEU A 255 0.98 -15.89 14.42
CA LEU A 255 1.44 -17.22 14.02
C LEU A 255 2.45 -17.79 15.02
N ALA A 256 3.23 -16.92 15.68
CA ALA A 256 4.21 -17.26 16.72
C ALA A 256 5.14 -18.42 16.32
N PRO A 257 5.99 -18.25 15.29
CA PRO A 257 6.86 -19.31 14.81
C PRO A 257 7.79 -19.82 15.91
N GLN A 258 8.05 -21.14 15.89
CA GLN A 258 8.92 -21.79 16.84
C GLN A 258 10.21 -22.31 16.17
N LYS A 259 11.23 -22.58 16.98
CA LYS A 259 12.49 -23.11 16.49
C LYS A 259 12.27 -24.45 15.76
N ASN A 260 12.94 -24.60 14.60
CA ASN A 260 12.91 -25.79 13.73
C ASN A 260 11.55 -26.10 13.08
N GLU A 261 10.54 -25.27 13.23
CA GLU A 261 9.26 -25.47 12.54
C GLU A 261 9.41 -25.36 11.01
N GLN A 262 8.63 -26.19 10.31
CA GLN A 262 8.43 -26.09 8.88
C GLN A 262 7.21 -25.22 8.61
N ILE A 263 7.41 -24.06 8.05
CA ILE A 263 6.37 -23.04 7.83
C ILE A 263 6.18 -22.81 6.34
N LEU A 264 4.94 -22.76 5.89
CA LEU A 264 4.57 -22.30 4.57
C LEU A 264 4.07 -20.86 4.65
N ASP A 265 4.65 -19.95 3.85
CA ASP A 265 4.10 -18.63 3.57
C ASP A 265 3.51 -18.64 2.16
N ALA A 266 2.19 -18.75 2.06
CA ALA A 266 1.47 -18.77 0.81
C ALA A 266 1.08 -17.35 0.39
N CYS A 267 1.30 -16.99 -0.87
CA CYS A 267 1.14 -15.63 -1.42
C CYS A 267 2.13 -14.62 -0.81
N ALA A 268 3.41 -14.99 -0.74
CA ALA A 268 4.43 -14.38 0.12
C ALA A 268 4.96 -13.01 -0.33
N ALA A 269 4.79 -12.62 -1.61
CA ALA A 269 5.41 -11.39 -2.14
C ALA A 269 4.86 -10.10 -1.50
N PRO A 270 5.74 -9.16 -1.20
CA PRO A 270 7.17 -9.04 -1.57
C PRO A 270 8.15 -9.63 -0.54
N GLY A 271 7.74 -10.53 0.36
CA GLY A 271 8.61 -11.20 1.33
C GLY A 271 8.67 -10.56 2.72
N GLY A 272 7.87 -9.54 2.99
CA GLY A 272 7.91 -8.83 4.27
C GLY A 272 7.44 -9.68 5.45
N LYS A 273 6.39 -10.51 5.27
CA LYS A 273 5.89 -11.46 6.28
C LYS A 273 6.83 -12.64 6.42
N THR A 274 7.30 -13.22 5.29
CA THR A 274 8.34 -14.28 5.26
C THR A 274 9.55 -13.90 6.10
N ALA A 275 10.11 -12.71 5.85
CA ALA A 275 11.25 -12.21 6.61
C ALA A 275 10.93 -12.06 8.11
N HIS A 276 9.75 -11.54 8.45
CA HIS A 276 9.35 -11.37 9.84
C HIS A 276 9.22 -12.70 10.60
N LEU A 277 8.73 -13.76 9.94
CA LEU A 277 8.71 -15.10 10.51
C LEU A 277 10.15 -15.58 10.83
N LEU A 278 11.07 -15.41 9.86
CA LEU A 278 12.48 -15.78 10.03
C LEU A 278 13.23 -14.92 11.04
N GLU A 279 12.86 -13.65 11.19
CA GLU A 279 13.38 -12.75 12.23
C GLU A 279 12.86 -13.14 13.62
N SER A 280 11.67 -13.74 13.71
CA SER A 280 11.01 -14.08 14.98
C SER A 280 11.52 -15.39 15.59
N ALA A 281 11.88 -16.37 14.76
CA ALA A 281 12.37 -17.67 15.21
C ALA A 281 13.35 -18.30 14.21
N ASP A 282 14.18 -19.23 14.69
CA ASP A 282 15.05 -20.06 13.86
C ASP A 282 14.25 -21.21 13.27
N CYS A 283 13.47 -20.91 12.21
CA CYS A 283 12.53 -21.81 11.54
C CYS A 283 12.87 -21.95 10.03
N HIS A 284 12.24 -22.90 9.38
CA HIS A 284 12.39 -23.16 7.94
C HIS A 284 11.13 -22.67 7.22
N VAL A 285 11.28 -21.68 6.33
CA VAL A 285 10.13 -21.15 5.59
C VAL A 285 10.20 -21.54 4.11
N THR A 286 9.09 -22.08 3.60
CA THR A 286 8.82 -22.19 2.16
C THR A 286 7.89 -21.05 1.78
N ALA A 287 8.31 -20.17 0.86
CA ALA A 287 7.55 -19.02 0.39
C ALA A 287 7.07 -19.24 -1.03
N LEU A 288 5.76 -19.14 -1.26
CA LEU A 288 5.15 -19.29 -2.58
C LEU A 288 4.62 -17.96 -3.08
N GLU A 289 4.79 -17.72 -4.37
CA GLU A 289 4.20 -16.59 -5.08
C GLU A 289 3.88 -17.03 -6.52
N ILE A 290 2.67 -16.75 -6.99
CA ILE A 290 2.22 -17.18 -8.32
C ILE A 290 2.94 -16.42 -9.45
N ASP A 291 3.31 -15.17 -9.23
CA ASP A 291 4.01 -14.34 -10.21
C ASP A 291 5.54 -14.50 -10.07
N PRO A 292 6.25 -15.04 -11.08
CA PRO A 292 7.70 -15.21 -11.01
C PRO A 292 8.48 -13.90 -10.77
N LYS A 293 8.01 -12.78 -11.30
CA LYS A 293 8.67 -11.47 -11.07
C LYS A 293 8.53 -11.04 -9.61
N ARG A 294 7.37 -11.28 -9.01
CA ARG A 294 7.14 -10.99 -7.60
C ARG A 294 7.89 -11.95 -6.69
N ALA A 295 8.09 -13.21 -7.11
CA ALA A 295 8.93 -14.17 -6.39
C ALA A 295 10.40 -13.69 -6.29
N GLU A 296 10.94 -13.02 -7.32
CA GLU A 296 12.28 -12.42 -7.23
C GLU A 296 12.36 -11.25 -6.23
N LEU A 297 11.24 -10.53 -5.98
CA LEU A 297 11.20 -9.51 -4.92
C LEU A 297 11.34 -10.13 -3.53
N ILE A 298 10.80 -11.33 -3.31
CA ILE A 298 10.99 -12.08 -2.05
C ILE A 298 12.48 -12.33 -1.85
N LYS A 299 13.18 -12.91 -2.84
CA LYS A 299 14.60 -13.21 -2.75
C LYS A 299 15.45 -11.96 -2.44
N SER A 300 15.17 -10.86 -3.13
CA SER A 300 15.88 -9.59 -2.89
C SER A 300 15.64 -9.03 -1.48
N THR A 301 14.41 -9.16 -0.96
CA THR A 301 14.05 -8.77 0.41
C THR A 301 14.82 -9.60 1.44
N LEU A 302 14.83 -10.94 1.28
CA LEU A 302 15.50 -11.86 2.18
C LEU A 302 17.03 -11.65 2.18
N LEU A 303 17.62 -11.46 0.99
CA LEU A 303 19.04 -11.17 0.83
C LEU A 303 19.45 -9.91 1.63
N ARG A 304 18.71 -8.80 1.48
CA ARG A 304 18.96 -7.56 2.22
C ARG A 304 18.91 -7.76 3.74
N LEU A 305 17.98 -8.61 4.20
CA LEU A 305 17.76 -8.86 5.63
C LEU A 305 18.71 -9.91 6.21
N GLY A 306 19.47 -10.62 5.35
CA GLY A 306 20.40 -11.66 5.76
C GLY A 306 19.68 -12.90 6.32
N VAL A 307 18.51 -13.24 5.77
CA VAL A 307 17.73 -14.44 6.11
C VAL A 307 17.43 -15.26 4.86
N GLU A 308 17.17 -16.56 5.02
CA GLU A 308 16.97 -17.48 3.90
C GLU A 308 15.65 -18.24 4.00
N ALA A 309 14.99 -18.42 2.85
CA ALA A 309 13.82 -19.25 2.69
C ALA A 309 13.87 -20.00 1.35
N THR A 310 13.12 -21.09 1.25
CA THR A 310 12.88 -21.75 -0.04
C THR A 310 11.80 -20.98 -0.79
N VAL A 311 12.19 -20.21 -1.84
CA VAL A 311 11.24 -19.41 -2.63
C VAL A 311 10.89 -20.15 -3.92
N ARG A 312 9.59 -20.31 -4.21
CA ARG A 312 9.09 -20.95 -5.44
C ARG A 312 8.02 -20.09 -6.10
N ALA A 313 8.11 -19.98 -7.43
CA ALA A 313 7.04 -19.39 -8.24
C ALA A 313 6.03 -20.50 -8.56
N ALA A 314 4.88 -20.50 -7.87
CA ALA A 314 3.84 -21.52 -8.02
C ALA A 314 2.49 -21.00 -7.52
N ASP A 315 1.39 -21.51 -8.09
CA ASP A 315 0.06 -21.37 -7.50
C ASP A 315 -0.04 -22.23 -6.24
N ALA A 316 -0.24 -21.62 -5.09
CA ALA A 316 -0.28 -22.32 -3.81
C ALA A 316 -1.39 -23.39 -3.73
N ALA A 317 -2.47 -23.25 -4.51
CA ALA A 317 -3.53 -24.24 -4.56
C ALA A 317 -3.25 -25.41 -5.53
N MET A 318 -2.23 -25.31 -6.41
CA MET A 318 -1.79 -26.41 -7.28
C MET A 318 -0.75 -27.26 -6.54
N VAL A 319 -1.18 -27.86 -5.42
CA VAL A 319 -0.30 -28.54 -4.44
C VAL A 319 0.64 -29.57 -5.09
N SER A 320 0.18 -30.33 -6.07
CA SER A 320 0.97 -31.36 -6.77
C SER A 320 2.18 -30.80 -7.53
N GLU A 321 2.21 -29.49 -7.85
CA GLU A 321 3.28 -28.87 -8.64
C GLU A 321 4.48 -28.46 -7.78
N TRP A 322 4.27 -28.22 -6.49
CA TRP A 322 5.31 -27.66 -5.62
C TRP A 322 5.56 -28.44 -4.34
N HIS A 323 4.60 -29.24 -3.87
CA HIS A 323 4.68 -29.94 -2.59
C HIS A 323 5.34 -31.31 -2.72
N SER A 324 6.23 -31.63 -1.79
CA SER A 324 7.01 -32.88 -1.78
C SER A 324 6.51 -33.92 -0.76
N GLY A 325 5.30 -33.73 -0.21
CA GLY A 325 4.67 -34.67 0.73
C GLY A 325 4.95 -34.40 2.23
N ARG A 326 5.74 -33.38 2.58
CA ARG A 326 6.03 -33.02 3.98
C ARG A 326 5.01 -32.03 4.52
N GLU A 327 4.24 -32.41 5.53
CA GLU A 327 3.32 -31.51 6.22
C GLU A 327 4.04 -30.35 6.92
N PHE A 328 3.31 -29.23 7.11
CA PHE A 328 3.79 -28.02 7.76
C PHE A 328 3.32 -27.93 9.22
N ASP A 329 4.19 -27.48 10.11
CA ASP A 329 3.86 -27.16 11.50
C ASP A 329 2.95 -25.91 11.58
N ALA A 330 3.19 -24.95 10.67
CA ALA A 330 2.38 -23.76 10.54
C ALA A 330 2.25 -23.30 9.06
N ILE A 331 1.11 -22.73 8.71
CA ILE A 331 0.87 -22.10 7.42
C ILE A 331 0.43 -20.66 7.65
N LEU A 332 1.06 -19.71 6.96
CA LEU A 332 0.60 -18.35 6.80
C LEU A 332 -0.05 -18.23 5.40
N LEU A 333 -1.33 -17.92 5.37
CA LEU A 333 -2.04 -17.58 4.15
C LEU A 333 -2.38 -16.09 4.15
N ASP A 334 -1.50 -15.28 3.55
CA ASP A 334 -1.77 -13.86 3.25
C ASP A 334 -2.58 -13.76 1.95
N ALA A 335 -3.90 -13.94 2.10
CA ALA A 335 -4.76 -14.22 0.97
C ALA A 335 -4.93 -13.02 0.01
N PRO A 336 -4.94 -13.24 -1.32
CA PRO A 336 -5.27 -12.20 -2.27
C PRO A 336 -6.68 -11.66 -1.98
N CYS A 337 -6.82 -10.32 -1.88
CA CYS A 337 -8.04 -9.69 -1.44
C CYS A 337 -8.30 -8.35 -2.16
N THR A 338 -9.42 -7.69 -1.84
CA THR A 338 -9.74 -6.37 -2.38
C THR A 338 -8.77 -5.28 -1.96
N ALA A 339 -7.98 -5.49 -0.89
CA ALA A 339 -7.11 -4.49 -0.27
C ALA A 339 -7.88 -3.27 0.30
N SER A 340 -9.15 -3.48 0.69
CA SER A 340 -10.03 -2.41 1.17
C SER A 340 -9.57 -1.76 2.48
N GLY A 341 -8.71 -2.42 3.25
CA GLY A 341 -8.15 -1.90 4.49
C GLY A 341 -6.92 -1.00 4.33
N ILE A 342 -6.29 -0.97 3.14
CA ILE A 342 -5.01 -0.26 2.92
C ILE A 342 -5.12 0.91 1.94
N VAL A 343 -6.31 1.51 1.81
CA VAL A 343 -6.60 2.57 0.82
C VAL A 343 -5.64 3.76 0.96
N ARG A 344 -5.29 4.18 2.17
CA ARG A 344 -4.32 5.29 2.33
C ARG A 344 -2.93 4.98 1.74
N ARG A 345 -2.54 3.68 1.61
CA ARG A 345 -1.30 3.26 0.92
C ARG A 345 -1.50 3.05 -0.57
N GLN A 346 -2.67 2.53 -0.94
CA GLN A 346 -3.06 2.23 -2.32
C GLN A 346 -4.33 3.00 -2.69
N PRO A 347 -4.23 4.32 -2.95
CA PRO A 347 -5.41 5.17 -3.16
C PRO A 347 -6.16 4.88 -4.47
N ASP A 348 -5.58 4.05 -5.34
CA ASP A 348 -6.24 3.56 -6.55
C ASP A 348 -7.24 2.42 -6.28
N VAL A 349 -7.17 1.74 -5.15
CA VAL A 349 -7.99 0.58 -4.83
C VAL A 349 -9.49 0.83 -5.01
N PRO A 350 -10.11 1.88 -4.44
CA PRO A 350 -11.55 2.11 -4.63
C PRO A 350 -11.95 2.31 -6.09
N TRP A 351 -11.02 2.77 -6.93
CA TRP A 351 -11.24 3.09 -8.33
C TRP A 351 -10.94 1.93 -9.29
N SER A 352 -10.11 0.97 -8.86
CA SER A 352 -9.70 -0.20 -9.63
C SER A 352 -10.57 -1.42 -9.35
N ARG A 353 -11.29 -1.43 -8.22
CA ARG A 353 -12.20 -2.51 -7.84
C ARG A 353 -13.61 -2.31 -8.40
N ARG A 354 -14.33 -3.44 -8.49
CA ARG A 354 -15.73 -3.52 -8.92
C ARG A 354 -16.61 -4.08 -7.80
N PRO A 355 -17.92 -3.82 -7.78
CA PRO A 355 -18.81 -4.32 -6.74
C PRO A 355 -18.79 -5.85 -6.53
N GLU A 356 -18.49 -6.61 -7.58
CA GLU A 356 -18.42 -8.08 -7.55
C GLU A 356 -17.11 -8.66 -7.07
N ASP A 357 -16.04 -7.84 -6.95
CA ASP A 357 -14.70 -8.31 -6.57
C ASP A 357 -14.61 -8.94 -5.17
N PRO A 358 -15.28 -8.41 -4.12
CA PRO A 358 -15.24 -9.07 -2.81
C PRO A 358 -15.70 -10.53 -2.86
N ALA A 359 -16.84 -10.79 -3.54
CA ALA A 359 -17.37 -12.15 -3.68
C ALA A 359 -16.46 -13.04 -4.57
N ARG A 360 -15.87 -12.49 -5.62
CA ARG A 360 -14.94 -13.21 -6.51
C ARG A 360 -13.67 -13.61 -5.77
N LEU A 361 -13.08 -12.68 -5.02
CA LEU A 361 -11.85 -12.92 -4.25
C LEU A 361 -12.10 -13.86 -3.06
N ALA A 362 -13.27 -13.77 -2.41
CA ALA A 362 -13.65 -14.72 -1.38
C ALA A 362 -13.71 -16.18 -1.89
N ARG A 363 -14.12 -16.40 -3.16
CA ARG A 363 -14.04 -17.74 -3.78
C ARG A 363 -12.59 -18.20 -3.97
N GLU A 364 -11.71 -17.31 -4.39
CA GLU A 364 -10.28 -17.63 -4.54
C GLU A 364 -9.63 -17.93 -3.19
N GLN A 365 -9.97 -17.18 -2.14
CA GLN A 365 -9.53 -17.42 -0.78
C GLN A 365 -10.01 -18.79 -0.26
N ALA A 366 -11.27 -19.16 -0.56
CA ALA A 366 -11.79 -20.48 -0.23
C ALA A 366 -11.02 -21.60 -0.94
N ARG A 367 -10.68 -21.41 -2.24
CA ARG A 367 -9.87 -22.35 -3.02
C ARG A 367 -8.50 -22.58 -2.36
N LEU A 368 -7.83 -21.50 -1.97
CA LEU A 368 -6.54 -21.57 -1.29
C LEU A 368 -6.64 -22.24 0.08
N LEU A 369 -7.60 -21.84 0.93
CA LEU A 369 -7.82 -22.47 2.24
C LEU A 369 -8.04 -23.98 2.13
N ASN A 370 -8.94 -24.41 1.23
CA ASN A 370 -9.24 -25.81 1.03
C ASN A 370 -8.04 -26.63 0.51
N ALA A 371 -7.21 -26.04 -0.35
CA ALA A 371 -6.02 -26.70 -0.89
C ALA A 371 -4.89 -26.81 0.15
N LEU A 372 -4.75 -25.82 1.02
CA LEU A 372 -3.65 -25.73 1.98
C LEU A 372 -3.96 -26.44 3.31
N TRP A 373 -5.23 -26.53 3.73
CA TRP A 373 -5.61 -27.12 5.00
C TRP A 373 -5.13 -28.58 5.19
N PRO A 374 -5.23 -29.47 4.18
CA PRO A 374 -4.70 -30.83 4.29
C PRO A 374 -3.20 -30.89 4.61
N LEU A 375 -2.42 -29.87 4.24
CA LEU A 375 -0.97 -29.80 4.43
C LEU A 375 -0.55 -29.38 5.84
N VAL A 376 -1.48 -28.93 6.68
CA VAL A 376 -1.23 -28.64 8.08
C VAL A 376 -1.13 -29.94 8.84
N LYS A 377 -0.10 -30.14 9.66
CA LYS A 377 0.03 -31.27 10.57
C LYS A 377 -1.13 -31.31 11.57
N LYS A 378 -1.46 -32.50 12.06
CA LYS A 378 -2.30 -32.63 13.25
C LYS A 378 -1.65 -31.90 14.44
N GLY A 379 -2.39 -31.02 15.11
CA GLY A 379 -1.88 -30.11 16.14
C GLY A 379 -1.15 -28.88 15.58
N GLY A 380 -0.93 -28.83 14.27
CA GLY A 380 -0.38 -27.66 13.57
C GLY A 380 -1.42 -26.54 13.42
N ARG A 381 -0.98 -25.40 12.89
CA ARG A 381 -1.83 -24.21 12.81
C ARG A 381 -1.78 -23.52 11.44
N LEU A 382 -2.88 -22.86 11.07
CA LEU A 382 -2.97 -21.99 9.91
C LEU A 382 -3.42 -20.60 10.34
N LEU A 383 -2.64 -19.59 10.00
CA LEU A 383 -3.05 -18.20 10.12
C LEU A 383 -3.55 -17.72 8.75
N TYR A 384 -4.85 -17.47 8.68
CA TYR A 384 -5.44 -16.75 7.57
C TYR A 384 -5.37 -15.25 7.85
N CYS A 385 -4.89 -14.47 6.89
CA CYS A 385 -4.95 -13.02 6.97
C CYS A 385 -5.29 -12.40 5.61
N SER A 386 -5.88 -11.21 5.65
CA SER A 386 -6.14 -10.37 4.49
C SER A 386 -6.05 -8.90 4.86
N CYS A 387 -5.67 -8.04 3.92
CA CYS A 387 -5.76 -6.58 4.09
C CYS A 387 -7.12 -6.03 3.62
N SER A 388 -8.18 -6.82 3.80
CA SER A 388 -9.56 -6.44 3.54
C SER A 388 -10.33 -6.20 4.83
N ILE A 389 -11.23 -5.23 4.79
CA ILE A 389 -12.20 -4.95 5.86
C ILE A 389 -13.63 -5.40 5.47
N PHE A 390 -13.79 -6.08 4.33
CA PHE A 390 -15.09 -6.61 3.92
C PHE A 390 -15.35 -7.98 4.57
N PRO A 391 -16.57 -8.20 5.13
CA PRO A 391 -16.89 -9.43 5.86
C PRO A 391 -16.71 -10.72 5.06
N GLU A 392 -16.96 -10.70 3.75
CA GLU A 392 -16.83 -11.86 2.86
C GLU A 392 -15.40 -12.39 2.76
N GLU A 393 -14.42 -11.49 2.89
CA GLU A 393 -12.99 -11.78 2.81
C GLU A 393 -12.34 -11.98 4.19
N GLY A 394 -13.14 -11.91 5.23
CA GLY A 394 -12.75 -12.03 6.63
C GLY A 394 -13.63 -13.02 7.40
N PRO A 395 -14.44 -12.54 8.35
CA PRO A 395 -15.17 -13.41 9.27
C PRO A 395 -16.16 -14.38 8.58
N ASP A 396 -16.80 -13.99 7.48
CA ASP A 396 -17.71 -14.87 6.76
C ASP A 396 -16.95 -16.00 6.05
N GLN A 397 -15.75 -15.71 5.55
CA GLN A 397 -14.87 -16.71 4.94
C GLN A 397 -14.50 -17.79 5.95
N ILE A 398 -14.08 -17.39 7.14
CA ILE A 398 -13.66 -18.33 8.19
C ILE A 398 -14.84 -19.11 8.76
N ARG A 399 -16.01 -18.49 8.98
CA ARG A 399 -17.22 -19.19 9.41
C ARG A 399 -17.64 -20.29 8.42
N ARG A 400 -17.61 -20.00 7.12
CA ARG A 400 -17.88 -21.00 6.08
C ARG A 400 -16.85 -22.13 6.07
N PHE A 401 -15.57 -21.77 6.22
CA PHE A 401 -14.50 -22.75 6.25
C PHE A 401 -14.63 -23.71 7.43
N THR A 402 -14.78 -23.20 8.65
CA THR A 402 -14.91 -24.04 9.87
C THR A 402 -16.19 -24.86 9.90
N ALA A 403 -17.28 -24.39 9.30
CA ALA A 403 -18.51 -25.17 9.15
C ALA A 403 -18.34 -26.42 8.26
N ASN A 404 -17.40 -26.35 7.29
CA ASN A 404 -17.13 -27.44 6.34
C ASN A 404 -15.94 -28.33 6.73
N HIS A 405 -15.15 -27.94 7.75
CA HIS A 405 -13.96 -28.65 8.21
C HIS A 405 -14.06 -28.88 9.72
N GLY A 406 -14.59 -30.03 10.11
CA GLY A 406 -14.80 -30.38 11.52
C GLY A 406 -13.52 -30.55 12.33
N ASP A 407 -12.37 -30.66 11.66
CA ASP A 407 -11.03 -30.71 12.24
C ASP A 407 -10.35 -29.32 12.34
N ALA A 408 -11.04 -28.23 11.92
CA ALA A 408 -10.53 -26.87 12.01
C ALA A 408 -11.12 -26.16 13.23
N GLN A 409 -10.30 -25.91 14.23
CA GLN A 409 -10.70 -25.19 15.45
C GLN A 409 -10.11 -23.79 15.47
N LEU A 410 -10.94 -22.76 15.70
CA LEU A 410 -10.48 -21.42 15.99
C LEU A 410 -9.72 -21.37 17.31
N THR A 411 -8.52 -20.80 17.30
CA THR A 411 -7.62 -20.72 18.45
C THR A 411 -7.47 -19.28 18.89
N ALA A 412 -7.78 -19.03 20.17
CA ALA A 412 -7.64 -17.71 20.77
C ALA A 412 -6.18 -17.22 20.72
N PHE A 413 -6.03 -15.94 20.47
CA PHE A 413 -4.73 -15.25 20.56
C PHE A 413 -4.92 -13.86 21.21
N LYS A 414 -3.83 -13.15 21.48
CA LYS A 414 -3.87 -11.88 22.18
C LYS A 414 -4.76 -10.86 21.42
N GLY A 415 -5.77 -10.31 22.07
CA GLY A 415 -6.76 -9.41 21.50
C GLY A 415 -7.90 -10.08 20.75
N ALA A 416 -7.86 -11.41 20.58
CA ALA A 416 -8.86 -12.16 19.84
C ALA A 416 -9.25 -13.46 20.59
N PRO A 417 -10.07 -13.38 21.65
CA PRO A 417 -10.51 -14.56 22.41
C PRO A 417 -11.32 -15.54 21.57
N THR A 418 -11.92 -15.09 20.49
CA THR A 418 -12.66 -15.92 19.52
C THR A 418 -11.80 -16.55 18.44
N GLY A 419 -10.49 -16.27 18.41
CA GLY A 419 -9.60 -16.71 17.34
C GLY A 419 -9.69 -15.89 16.06
N MET A 420 -10.46 -14.80 16.04
CA MET A 420 -10.57 -13.87 14.90
C MET A 420 -10.41 -12.43 15.38
N MET A 421 -9.67 -11.63 14.60
CA MET A 421 -9.44 -10.20 14.81
C MET A 421 -9.73 -9.42 13.53
N SER A 422 -10.57 -8.40 13.61
CA SER A 422 -10.84 -7.46 12.53
C SER A 422 -10.31 -6.08 12.90
N LEU A 423 -9.30 -5.60 12.18
CA LEU A 423 -8.75 -4.27 12.32
C LEU A 423 -9.33 -3.37 11.24
N VAL A 424 -9.89 -2.23 11.60
CA VAL A 424 -10.19 -1.15 10.67
C VAL A 424 -9.03 -0.15 10.68
N PRO A 425 -8.79 0.62 9.62
CA PRO A 425 -7.73 1.62 9.63
C PRO A 425 -7.83 2.55 10.83
N ALA A 426 -6.73 2.73 11.57
CA ALA A 426 -6.69 3.52 12.79
C ALA A 426 -5.50 4.48 12.82
N ASP A 427 -5.70 5.60 13.53
CA ASP A 427 -4.69 6.60 13.82
C ASP A 427 -4.91 7.17 15.23
N HIS A 428 -4.43 6.42 16.24
CA HIS A 428 -4.57 6.73 17.65
C HIS A 428 -3.28 7.31 18.25
N VAL A 429 -2.59 8.18 17.52
CA VAL A 429 -1.35 8.83 17.99
C VAL A 429 -1.55 9.59 19.32
N HIS A 430 -2.78 10.06 19.59
CA HIS A 430 -3.15 10.74 20.84
C HIS A 430 -3.13 9.83 22.08
N GLU A 431 -3.09 8.51 21.91
CA GLU A 431 -3.01 7.52 23.00
C GLU A 431 -1.56 7.16 23.40
N LEU A 432 -0.57 7.92 22.93
CA LEU A 432 0.84 7.72 23.31
C LEU A 432 1.06 7.95 24.82
N PRO A 433 2.01 7.23 25.45
CA PRO A 433 2.92 6.24 24.85
C PRO A 433 2.24 4.89 24.59
N PHE A 434 2.72 4.17 23.56
CA PHE A 434 2.25 2.82 23.22
C PHE A 434 2.39 1.87 24.42
N ASN A 435 1.29 1.22 24.79
CA ASN A 435 1.29 0.17 25.80
C ASN A 435 1.80 -1.17 25.19
N PRO A 436 2.97 -1.72 25.63
CA PRO A 436 3.48 -2.98 25.10
C PRO A 436 2.54 -4.18 25.32
N ASN A 437 1.59 -4.05 26.25
CA ASN A 437 0.56 -5.06 26.52
C ASN A 437 -0.69 -4.88 25.67
N ALA A 438 -0.79 -3.81 24.87
CA ALA A 438 -1.90 -3.65 23.93
C ALA A 438 -1.94 -4.82 22.93
N ALA A 439 -3.14 -5.16 22.50
CA ALA A 439 -3.36 -6.18 21.48
C ALA A 439 -3.06 -5.62 20.08
N GLU A 440 -3.40 -4.36 19.86
CA GLU A 440 -3.35 -3.66 18.59
C GLU A 440 -2.33 -2.53 18.61
N PRO A 441 -1.68 -2.24 17.49
CA PRO A 441 -0.87 -1.04 17.33
C PRO A 441 -1.73 0.22 17.39
N LEU A 442 -1.12 1.38 17.72
CA LEU A 442 -1.84 2.67 17.75
C LEU A 442 -2.16 3.21 16.36
N VAL A 443 -1.31 2.92 15.39
CA VAL A 443 -1.46 3.38 14.00
C VAL A 443 -1.27 2.21 13.07
N HIS A 444 -2.30 1.84 12.34
CA HIS A 444 -2.29 0.70 11.44
C HIS A 444 -3.31 0.84 10.32
N ASP A 445 -3.12 0.08 9.26
CA ASP A 445 -4.11 -0.12 8.21
C ASP A 445 -5.14 -1.20 8.64
N GLY A 446 -6.15 -1.42 7.80
CA GLY A 446 -7.16 -2.45 8.04
C GLY A 446 -6.67 -3.84 7.68
N PHE A 447 -6.90 -4.82 8.57
CA PHE A 447 -6.57 -6.22 8.38
C PHE A 447 -7.59 -7.13 9.02
N PHE A 448 -7.65 -8.35 8.53
CA PHE A 448 -8.35 -9.44 9.19
C PHE A 448 -7.36 -10.58 9.47
N TYR A 449 -7.49 -11.19 10.64
CA TYR A 449 -6.69 -12.34 11.09
C TYR A 449 -7.59 -13.41 11.68
N ALA A 450 -7.30 -14.68 11.37
CA ALA A 450 -7.93 -15.84 11.99
C ALA A 450 -6.90 -16.96 12.18
N LEU A 451 -6.75 -17.45 13.41
CA LEU A 451 -5.86 -18.55 13.74
C LEU A 451 -6.66 -19.83 13.90
N LEU A 452 -6.30 -20.84 13.11
CA LEU A 452 -6.93 -22.17 13.08
C LEU A 452 -5.91 -23.21 13.52
N THR A 453 -6.32 -24.11 14.42
CA THR A 453 -5.55 -25.31 14.80
C THR A 453 -6.23 -26.55 14.23
N LYS A 454 -5.46 -27.48 13.69
CA LYS A 454 -5.94 -28.77 13.16
C LYS A 454 -6.01 -29.81 14.27
N LEU A 455 -7.19 -30.40 14.50
CA LEU A 455 -7.44 -31.40 15.53
C LEU A 455 -6.89 -32.80 15.18
#